data_a6b2af70fbc0c0d491cf682ea137233f
#
_entry.id   a6b2af70fbc0c0d491cf682ea137233f
#
_cell.length_a   1.000
_cell.length_b   1.000
_cell.length_c   1.000
_cell.angle_alpha   90.00
_cell.angle_beta   90.00
_cell.angle_gamma   90.00
#
_symmetry.space_group_name_H-M   'P 1'
#
loop_
_entity.id
_entity.type
_entity.pdbx_description
1 polymer ?
#
loop_
_entity_poly.entity_id
_entity_poly.type
_entity_poly.pdbx_seq_one_letter_code
_entity_poly.pdbx_strand_id
1 'polypeptide(L)'
;MTTVKNTEVLYQNYNSVAPLGLICMNGTQELGAKINSYLERWADRNGMPHDDYMIECQCPRFQSGDAKGLIRSTVRGKDLFILVDVGNYSCKYQLFDQENCMSPDDHYMDLMRIIQAASGKPHRINVIMPLLYGGRQHRRSYRESLDCAVALQELQRMGVSNVVTVDAHDPRVCNAVPLMGFDNVMPSYQVLKAMFADFPDLVVDKDHFMVVSPDLSLIHI
;
A
#
# COMPACT_ATOMS: atom_id res chain seq x y z
N MET A 1 17.97 -30.90 -9.85
CA MET A 1 18.42 -29.97 -8.79
C MET A 1 19.25 -28.88 -9.48
N THR A 2 18.61 -27.83 -9.94
CA THR A 2 19.30 -26.68 -10.54
C THR A 2 19.08 -25.50 -9.59
N THR A 3 20.12 -25.22 -8.86
CA THR A 3 20.19 -24.28 -7.75
C THR A 3 19.91 -22.86 -8.24
N VAL A 4 19.00 -22.20 -7.57
CA VAL A 4 18.66 -20.79 -7.71
C VAL A 4 19.87 -19.92 -7.36
N LYS A 5 20.80 -19.76 -8.30
CA LYS A 5 21.94 -18.83 -8.19
C LYS A 5 21.74 -17.51 -8.95
N ASN A 6 20.59 -17.34 -9.63
CA ASN A 6 20.39 -16.17 -10.49
C ASN A 6 19.67 -14.99 -9.81
N THR A 7 19.23 -15.12 -8.57
CA THR A 7 18.55 -14.02 -7.88
C THR A 7 19.53 -13.00 -7.28
N GLU A 8 20.72 -13.42 -6.90
CA GLU A 8 21.72 -12.52 -6.29
C GLU A 8 22.35 -11.53 -7.28
N VAL A 9 22.44 -11.90 -8.56
CA VAL A 9 23.08 -11.06 -9.60
C VAL A 9 22.18 -9.88 -10.02
N LEU A 10 20.85 -10.03 -9.90
CA LEU A 10 19.89 -8.98 -10.29
C LEU A 10 19.89 -7.78 -9.32
N TYR A 11 20.30 -7.97 -8.08
CA TYR A 11 20.25 -6.91 -7.05
C TYR A 11 21.55 -6.11 -6.89
N GLN A 12 22.67 -6.57 -7.45
CA GLN A 12 23.97 -5.90 -7.31
C GLN A 12 24.10 -4.57 -8.08
N ASN A 13 23.15 -4.23 -8.95
CA ASN A 13 23.19 -3.03 -9.79
C ASN A 13 22.04 -2.05 -9.54
N TYR A 14 21.20 -2.24 -8.50
CA TYR A 14 20.16 -1.30 -8.17
C TYR A 14 20.70 -0.15 -7.29
N ASN A 15 21.07 0.94 -7.94
CA ASN A 15 21.21 2.21 -7.24
C ASN A 15 19.82 2.67 -6.82
N SER A 16 19.61 2.87 -5.51
CA SER A 16 18.38 3.50 -5.02
C SER A 16 18.25 4.90 -5.62
N VAL A 17 17.03 5.28 -6.00
CA VAL A 17 16.76 6.61 -6.58
C VAL A 17 17.10 7.73 -5.58
N ALA A 18 16.84 7.48 -4.29
CA ALA A 18 17.14 8.35 -3.17
C ALA A 18 17.10 7.52 -1.86
N PRO A 19 17.57 8.06 -0.72
CA PRO A 19 17.42 7.40 0.57
C PRO A 19 15.94 7.10 0.87
N LEU A 20 15.64 5.87 1.28
CA LEU A 20 14.28 5.44 1.60
C LEU A 20 13.73 6.17 2.82
N GLY A 21 12.41 6.39 2.83
CA GLY A 21 11.65 6.77 3.99
C GLY A 21 10.28 6.09 3.97
N LEU A 22 9.86 5.51 5.09
CA LEU A 22 8.61 4.79 5.23
C LEU A 22 7.73 5.47 6.27
N ILE A 23 6.59 6.00 5.85
CA ILE A 23 5.52 6.47 6.73
C ILE A 23 4.47 5.37 6.83
N CYS A 24 4.16 4.94 8.05
CA CYS A 24 3.08 4.02 8.34
C CYS A 24 1.92 4.76 8.98
N MET A 25 0.83 4.87 8.26
CA MET A 25 -0.37 5.53 8.76
C MET A 25 -1.08 4.68 9.83
N ASN A 26 -2.05 5.28 10.51
CA ASN A 26 -2.78 4.61 11.58
C ASN A 26 -3.32 3.24 11.12
N GLY A 27 -3.10 2.21 11.94
CA GLY A 27 -3.48 0.82 11.65
C GLY A 27 -2.48 0.02 10.82
N THR A 28 -1.39 0.63 10.34
CA THR A 28 -0.38 -0.07 9.52
C THR A 28 0.97 -0.23 10.21
N GLN A 29 1.09 0.16 11.48
CA GLN A 29 2.37 0.20 12.20
C GLN A 29 3.03 -1.18 12.32
N GLU A 30 2.24 -2.22 12.60
CA GLU A 30 2.76 -3.60 12.72
C GLU A 30 3.32 -4.11 11.39
N LEU A 31 2.57 -3.90 10.29
CA LEU A 31 3.03 -4.27 8.95
C LEU A 31 4.28 -3.45 8.56
N GLY A 32 4.26 -2.16 8.86
CA GLY A 32 5.39 -1.27 8.62
C GLY A 32 6.66 -1.69 9.36
N ALA A 33 6.54 -2.08 10.63
CA ALA A 33 7.67 -2.59 11.40
C ALA A 33 8.26 -3.88 10.79
N LYS A 34 7.41 -4.79 10.29
CA LYS A 34 7.86 -5.98 9.57
C LYS A 34 8.58 -5.63 8.26
N ILE A 35 8.05 -4.67 7.50
CA ILE A 35 8.68 -4.17 6.26
C ILE A 35 10.04 -3.56 6.60
N ASN A 36 10.11 -2.68 7.59
CA ASN A 36 11.35 -2.03 8.04
C ASN A 36 12.43 -3.07 8.39
N SER A 37 12.10 -4.03 9.26
CA SER A 37 13.01 -5.11 9.65
C SER A 37 13.47 -5.97 8.47
N TYR A 38 12.63 -6.13 7.45
CA TYR A 38 13.00 -6.84 6.24
C TYR A 38 14.01 -6.03 5.40
N LEU A 39 13.75 -4.73 5.25
CA LEU A 39 14.62 -3.81 4.51
C LEU A 39 16.00 -3.68 5.18
N GLU A 40 16.05 -3.54 6.51
CA GLU A 40 17.29 -3.49 7.28
C GLU A 40 18.12 -4.76 7.07
N ARG A 41 17.51 -5.94 7.25
CA ARG A 41 18.19 -7.22 7.03
C ARG A 41 18.66 -7.40 5.59
N TRP A 42 17.91 -6.87 4.62
CA TRP A 42 18.30 -6.91 3.22
C TRP A 42 19.48 -5.98 2.95
N ALA A 43 19.48 -4.77 3.52
CA ALA A 43 20.59 -3.83 3.42
C ALA A 43 21.87 -4.40 4.05
N ASP A 44 21.77 -4.98 5.26
CA ASP A 44 22.89 -5.64 5.95
C ASP A 44 23.53 -6.76 5.10
N ARG A 45 22.69 -7.63 4.53
CA ARG A 45 23.17 -8.73 3.67
C ARG A 45 23.92 -8.26 2.44
N ASN A 46 23.60 -7.06 1.95
CA ASN A 46 24.22 -6.45 0.77
C ASN A 46 25.32 -5.44 1.15
N GLY A 47 25.67 -5.31 2.43
CA GLY A 47 26.70 -4.37 2.89
C GLY A 47 26.33 -2.90 2.63
N MET A 48 25.03 -2.59 2.56
CA MET A 48 24.54 -1.24 2.31
C MET A 48 24.35 -0.50 3.63
N PRO A 49 24.93 0.71 3.78
CA PRO A 49 24.66 1.51 4.96
C PRO A 49 23.18 1.94 4.98
N HIS A 50 22.56 1.84 6.13
CA HIS A 50 21.19 2.29 6.32
C HIS A 50 20.98 2.83 7.74
N ASP A 51 20.00 3.71 7.85
CA ASP A 51 19.39 4.12 9.12
C ASP A 51 18.01 3.48 9.21
N ASP A 52 17.30 3.71 10.31
CA ASP A 52 15.88 3.38 10.42
C ASP A 52 15.10 4.12 9.32
N TYR A 53 14.34 3.35 8.53
CA TYR A 53 13.53 3.91 7.45
C TYR A 53 12.23 4.55 7.94
N MET A 54 11.83 4.26 9.17
CA MET A 54 10.54 4.69 9.72
C MET A 54 10.50 6.20 9.96
N ILE A 55 9.39 6.81 9.54
CA ILE A 55 9.10 8.24 9.72
C ILE A 55 7.75 8.35 10.43
N GLU A 56 7.78 8.91 11.63
CA GLU A 56 6.57 9.10 12.43
C GLU A 56 5.64 10.14 11.80
N CYS A 57 4.36 9.80 11.68
CA CYS A 57 3.29 10.71 11.29
C CYS A 57 2.09 10.63 12.24
N GLN A 58 1.27 11.65 12.23
CA GLN A 58 0.04 11.72 13.01
C GLN A 58 -1.02 12.54 12.28
N CYS A 59 -2.29 12.19 12.46
CA CYS A 59 -3.43 12.98 12.00
C CYS A 59 -4.38 13.28 13.17
N PRO A 60 -3.99 14.19 14.09
CA PRO A 60 -4.85 14.55 15.23
C PRO A 60 -6.13 15.20 14.76
N ARG A 61 -7.25 14.79 15.39
CA ARG A 61 -8.58 15.36 15.17
C ARG A 61 -8.80 16.60 16.03
N PHE A 62 -9.49 17.59 15.47
CA PHE A 62 -10.08 18.70 16.22
C PHE A 62 -11.47 18.31 16.70
N GLN A 63 -12.05 19.08 17.62
CA GLN A 63 -13.39 18.83 18.13
C GLN A 63 -14.47 18.90 17.04
N SER A 64 -14.24 19.65 15.97
CA SER A 64 -15.12 19.71 14.80
C SER A 64 -15.11 18.44 13.93
N GLY A 65 -14.21 17.49 14.19
CA GLY A 65 -13.99 16.30 13.38
C GLY A 65 -12.92 16.46 12.30
N ASP A 66 -12.49 17.70 12.00
CA ASP A 66 -11.36 17.96 11.11
C ASP A 66 -10.07 17.36 11.66
N ALA A 67 -9.10 17.16 10.79
CA ALA A 67 -7.75 16.75 11.19
C ALA A 67 -6.68 17.55 10.48
N LYS A 68 -5.45 17.45 10.97
CA LYS A 68 -4.25 17.94 10.27
C LYS A 68 -3.22 16.83 10.15
N GLY A 69 -2.49 16.80 9.03
CA GLY A 69 -1.33 15.92 8.86
C GLY A 69 -0.09 16.50 9.54
N LEU A 70 0.60 15.68 10.32
CA LEU A 70 1.88 16.01 10.96
C LEU A 70 2.91 14.95 10.62
N ILE A 71 4.12 15.36 10.22
CA ILE A 71 5.29 14.51 10.04
C ILE A 71 6.34 14.95 11.02
N ARG A 72 6.90 14.04 11.83
CA ARG A 72 7.77 14.35 12.98
C ARG A 72 9.25 14.49 12.62
N SER A 73 9.67 13.91 11.48
CA SER A 73 11.05 13.98 11.03
C SER A 73 11.17 14.43 9.58
N THR A 74 12.38 14.69 9.13
CA THR A 74 12.60 15.19 7.77
C THR A 74 12.30 14.14 6.70
N VAL A 75 11.57 14.54 5.67
CA VAL A 75 11.34 13.77 4.45
C VAL A 75 12.11 14.33 3.24
N ARG A 76 12.94 15.34 3.49
CA ARG A 76 13.65 16.05 2.41
C ARG A 76 14.58 15.11 1.65
N GLY A 77 14.43 15.09 0.32
CA GLY A 77 15.27 14.32 -0.58
C GLY A 77 15.08 12.80 -0.49
N LYS A 78 14.10 12.32 0.30
CA LYS A 78 13.83 10.87 0.42
C LYS A 78 12.97 10.35 -0.73
N ASP A 79 13.18 9.10 -1.08
CA ASP A 79 12.21 8.29 -1.80
C ASP A 79 11.17 7.82 -0.77
N LEU A 80 10.05 8.55 -0.69
CA LEU A 80 9.07 8.43 0.38
C LEU A 80 7.99 7.43 0.00
N PHE A 81 7.79 6.43 0.85
CA PHE A 81 6.69 5.47 0.78
C PHE A 81 5.72 5.73 1.92
N ILE A 82 4.43 5.84 1.60
CA ILE A 82 3.35 6.03 2.57
C ILE A 82 2.45 4.80 2.53
N LEU A 83 2.46 4.03 3.62
CA LEU A 83 1.64 2.83 3.77
C LEU A 83 0.32 3.21 4.46
N VAL A 84 -0.80 2.89 3.82
CA VAL A 84 -2.16 3.15 4.32
C VAL A 84 -3.05 1.93 4.12
N ASP A 85 -3.82 1.57 5.14
CA ASP A 85 -4.88 0.55 5.06
C ASP A 85 -6.24 1.23 5.19
N VAL A 86 -6.87 1.50 4.06
CA VAL A 86 -8.17 2.18 4.01
C VAL A 86 -9.32 1.29 4.49
N GLY A 87 -9.11 -0.02 4.58
CA GLY A 87 -10.11 -0.98 5.04
C GLY A 87 -10.10 -1.22 6.55
N ASN A 88 -9.24 -0.56 7.30
CA ASN A 88 -9.03 -0.86 8.72
C ASN A 88 -10.03 -0.15 9.63
N TYR A 89 -11.14 -0.81 9.92
CA TYR A 89 -12.17 -0.32 10.85
C TYR A 89 -11.80 -0.44 12.34
N SER A 90 -10.66 -1.04 12.68
CA SER A 90 -10.21 -1.09 14.07
C SER A 90 -9.62 0.23 14.56
N CYS A 91 -9.21 1.10 13.64
CA CYS A 91 -8.73 2.43 13.95
C CYS A 91 -9.86 3.32 14.40
N LYS A 92 -9.64 4.07 15.46
CA LYS A 92 -10.66 4.90 16.11
C LYS A 92 -10.15 6.29 16.40
N TYR A 93 -11.06 7.25 16.51
CA TYR A 93 -10.79 8.61 16.97
C TYR A 93 -11.92 9.10 17.90
N GLN A 94 -11.59 10.04 18.75
CA GLN A 94 -12.56 10.67 19.66
C GLN A 94 -13.16 11.92 19.03
N LEU A 95 -14.46 12.06 19.13
CA LEU A 95 -15.20 13.22 18.72
C LEU A 95 -16.35 13.47 19.72
N PHE A 96 -16.36 14.62 20.40
CA PHE A 96 -17.38 14.96 21.42
C PHE A 96 -17.59 13.84 22.45
N ASP A 97 -16.51 13.33 23.04
CA ASP A 97 -16.51 12.23 24.02
C ASP A 97 -17.07 10.89 23.48
N GLN A 98 -17.27 10.77 22.17
CA GLN A 98 -17.67 9.53 21.52
C GLN A 98 -16.53 8.94 20.72
N GLU A 99 -16.39 7.63 20.82
CA GLU A 99 -15.43 6.87 20.02
C GLU A 99 -16.07 6.51 18.67
N ASN A 100 -15.39 6.88 17.58
CA ASN A 100 -15.81 6.63 16.22
C ASN A 100 -14.78 5.76 15.49
N CYS A 101 -15.23 4.72 14.79
CA CYS A 101 -14.36 3.95 13.90
C CYS A 101 -14.04 4.76 12.65
N MET A 102 -12.80 4.67 12.18
CA MET A 102 -12.39 5.29 10.92
C MET A 102 -13.03 4.55 9.74
N SER A 103 -13.66 5.32 8.85
CA SER A 103 -14.15 4.84 7.56
C SER A 103 -13.00 4.82 6.52
N PRO A 104 -13.19 4.18 5.36
CA PRO A 104 -12.28 4.32 4.24
C PRO A 104 -12.01 5.77 3.84
N ASP A 105 -13.02 6.63 3.91
CA ASP A 105 -12.92 8.05 3.60
C ASP A 105 -12.06 8.79 4.63
N ASP A 106 -12.16 8.43 5.92
CA ASP A 106 -11.29 8.99 6.96
C ASP A 106 -9.81 8.65 6.71
N HIS A 107 -9.53 7.39 6.41
CA HIS A 107 -8.17 6.94 6.07
C HIS A 107 -7.63 7.62 4.80
N TYR A 108 -8.45 7.70 3.76
CA TYR A 108 -8.06 8.34 2.50
C TYR A 108 -7.82 9.84 2.71
N MET A 109 -8.68 10.54 3.45
CA MET A 109 -8.50 11.95 3.75
C MET A 109 -7.25 12.20 4.62
N ASP A 110 -6.94 11.30 5.55
CA ASP A 110 -5.71 11.39 6.33
C ASP A 110 -4.47 11.16 5.45
N LEU A 111 -4.52 10.25 4.48
CA LEU A 111 -3.47 10.10 3.46
C LEU A 111 -3.24 11.41 2.71
N MET A 112 -4.31 12.06 2.25
CA MET A 112 -4.25 13.35 1.56
C MET A 112 -3.55 14.41 2.42
N ARG A 113 -3.84 14.46 3.73
CA ARG A 113 -3.21 15.38 4.69
C ARG A 113 -1.71 15.12 4.87
N ILE A 114 -1.30 13.85 4.94
CA ILE A 114 0.11 13.47 5.05
C ILE A 114 0.87 13.79 3.76
N ILE A 115 0.29 13.54 2.59
CA ILE A 115 0.88 13.93 1.31
C ILE A 115 1.09 15.46 1.26
N GLN A 116 0.10 16.25 1.68
CA GLN A 116 0.20 17.72 1.76
C GLN A 116 1.32 18.14 2.71
N ALA A 117 1.43 17.51 3.89
CA ALA A 117 2.48 17.83 4.86
C ALA A 117 3.89 17.50 4.33
N ALA A 118 4.02 16.50 3.47
CA ALA A 118 5.27 16.11 2.82
C ALA A 118 5.60 16.96 1.59
N SER A 119 4.61 17.53 0.93
CA SER A 119 4.70 18.12 -0.41
C SER A 119 5.89 19.07 -0.62
N GLY A 120 6.55 18.91 -1.77
CA GLY A 120 7.69 19.74 -2.19
C GLY A 120 9.01 19.46 -1.47
N LYS A 121 9.09 18.40 -0.64
CA LYS A 121 10.30 18.04 0.13
C LYS A 121 10.91 16.70 -0.26
N PRO A 122 10.15 15.59 -0.43
CA PRO A 122 10.68 14.32 -0.89
C PRO A 122 11.23 14.41 -2.32
N HIS A 123 12.09 13.46 -2.67
CA HIS A 123 12.49 13.26 -4.06
C HIS A 123 11.31 12.78 -4.90
N ARG A 124 10.56 11.81 -4.36
CA ARG A 124 9.28 11.37 -4.90
C ARG A 124 8.39 10.84 -3.78
N ILE A 125 7.09 10.70 -4.04
CA ILE A 125 6.11 10.13 -3.13
C ILE A 125 5.48 8.90 -3.78
N ASN A 126 5.53 7.77 -3.08
CA ASN A 126 4.86 6.53 -3.46
C ASN A 126 3.83 6.18 -2.39
N VAL A 127 2.67 5.70 -2.79
CA VAL A 127 1.61 5.24 -1.88
C VAL A 127 1.49 3.74 -1.97
N ILE A 128 1.57 3.05 -0.83
CA ILE A 128 1.25 1.63 -0.70
C ILE A 128 -0.12 1.51 -0.06
N MET A 129 -1.10 1.08 -0.82
CA MET A 129 -2.50 0.97 -0.44
C MET A 129 -2.98 -0.46 -0.77
N PRO A 130 -2.76 -1.44 0.13
CA PRO A 130 -3.08 -2.85 -0.15
C PRO A 130 -4.52 -3.06 -0.61
N LEU A 131 -5.50 -2.47 0.09
CA LEU A 131 -6.87 -2.36 -0.40
C LEU A 131 -7.04 -1.03 -1.14
N LEU A 132 -7.27 -1.09 -2.45
CA LEU A 132 -7.43 0.11 -3.27
C LEU A 132 -8.71 0.86 -2.90
N TYR A 133 -8.57 2.13 -2.48
CA TYR A 133 -9.71 3.00 -2.17
C TYR A 133 -10.64 3.16 -3.38
N GLY A 134 -11.94 2.94 -3.15
CA GLY A 134 -12.94 3.01 -4.21
C GLY A 134 -12.80 1.93 -5.30
N GLY A 135 -11.99 0.88 -5.09
CA GLY A 135 -11.65 -0.13 -6.11
C GLY A 135 -12.86 -0.80 -6.77
N ARG A 136 -14.00 -0.92 -6.07
CA ARG A 136 -15.26 -1.43 -6.64
C ARG A 136 -15.98 -0.42 -7.54
N GLN A 137 -15.65 0.87 -7.43
CA GLN A 137 -16.15 1.96 -8.27
C GLN A 137 -15.17 2.26 -9.42
N HIS A 138 -14.79 1.22 -10.16
CA HIS A 138 -13.81 1.25 -11.25
C HIS A 138 -14.42 1.55 -12.63
N ARG A 139 -15.74 1.41 -12.76
CA ARG A 139 -16.50 1.72 -13.98
C ARG A 139 -17.82 2.41 -13.62
N ARG A 140 -18.38 3.11 -14.59
CA ARG A 140 -19.65 3.82 -14.45
C ARG A 140 -20.60 3.38 -15.57
N SER A 141 -21.81 2.96 -15.22
CA SER A 141 -22.83 2.51 -16.17
C SER A 141 -23.94 3.54 -16.37
N TYR A 142 -24.23 4.32 -15.33
CA TYR A 142 -25.29 5.34 -15.31
C TYR A 142 -24.80 6.63 -14.68
N ARG A 143 -25.68 7.32 -13.93
CA ARG A 143 -25.36 8.54 -13.16
C ARG A 143 -24.74 8.15 -11.79
N GLU A 144 -23.59 7.57 -11.84
CA GLU A 144 -22.83 7.09 -10.66
C GLU A 144 -21.53 7.87 -10.51
N SER A 145 -21.00 7.91 -9.31
CA SER A 145 -19.64 8.38 -9.08
C SER A 145 -18.62 7.39 -9.69
N LEU A 146 -17.40 7.86 -9.90
CA LEU A 146 -16.28 7.03 -10.35
C LEU A 146 -15.10 7.24 -9.39
N ASP A 147 -15.33 6.83 -8.13
CA ASP A 147 -14.48 7.21 -7.01
C ASP A 147 -13.05 6.74 -7.17
N CYS A 148 -12.84 5.51 -7.67
CA CYS A 148 -11.49 4.97 -7.87
C CYS A 148 -10.65 5.83 -8.81
N ALA A 149 -11.23 6.19 -9.96
CA ALA A 149 -10.52 7.01 -10.96
C ALA A 149 -10.24 8.43 -10.44
N VAL A 150 -11.22 9.04 -9.76
CA VAL A 150 -11.09 10.38 -9.18
C VAL A 150 -10.01 10.38 -8.10
N ALA A 151 -10.02 9.40 -7.19
CA ALA A 151 -9.04 9.29 -6.14
C ALA A 151 -7.61 9.13 -6.69
N LEU A 152 -7.41 8.24 -7.68
CA LEU A 152 -6.11 8.08 -8.33
C LEU A 152 -5.63 9.38 -9.01
N GLN A 153 -6.54 10.10 -9.69
CA GLN A 153 -6.22 11.37 -10.32
C GLN A 153 -5.89 12.47 -9.29
N GLU A 154 -6.54 12.47 -8.13
CA GLU A 154 -6.20 13.38 -7.03
C GLU A 154 -4.81 13.10 -6.49
N LEU A 155 -4.47 11.83 -6.23
CA LEU A 155 -3.12 11.44 -5.81
C LEU A 155 -2.08 11.88 -6.85
N GLN A 156 -2.33 11.68 -8.14
CA GLN A 156 -1.46 12.14 -9.22
C GLN A 156 -1.27 13.67 -9.20
N ARG A 157 -2.35 14.44 -9.06
CA ARG A 157 -2.30 15.91 -8.99
C ARG A 157 -1.53 16.42 -7.76
N MET A 158 -1.53 15.66 -6.68
CA MET A 158 -0.77 15.96 -5.47
C MET A 158 0.71 15.59 -5.56
N GLY A 159 1.15 15.04 -6.69
CA GLY A 159 2.55 14.69 -6.94
C GLY A 159 2.94 13.29 -6.50
N VAL A 160 1.98 12.39 -6.29
CA VAL A 160 2.25 10.96 -6.11
C VAL A 160 2.79 10.40 -7.43
N SER A 161 3.94 9.74 -7.36
CA SER A 161 4.63 9.18 -8.51
C SER A 161 4.19 7.75 -8.81
N ASN A 162 3.81 7.01 -7.77
CA ASN A 162 3.42 5.60 -7.90
C ASN A 162 2.40 5.20 -6.83
N VAL A 163 1.45 4.35 -7.20
CA VAL A 163 0.54 3.66 -6.27
C VAL A 163 0.77 2.16 -6.39
N VAL A 164 1.04 1.51 -5.27
CA VAL A 164 1.17 0.05 -5.15
C VAL A 164 -0.07 -0.48 -4.44
N THR A 165 -0.77 -1.41 -5.05
CA THR A 165 -1.94 -2.08 -4.47
C THR A 165 -1.82 -3.59 -4.59
N VAL A 166 -2.65 -4.32 -3.84
CA VAL A 166 -2.66 -5.79 -3.87
C VAL A 166 -4.01 -6.24 -4.41
N ASP A 167 -3.97 -7.01 -5.49
CA ASP A 167 -5.15 -7.65 -6.09
C ASP A 167 -6.31 -6.67 -6.33
N ALA A 168 -6.05 -5.64 -7.15
CA ALA A 168 -7.06 -4.64 -7.49
C ALA A 168 -8.28 -5.32 -8.13
N HIS A 169 -9.48 -4.97 -7.67
CA HIS A 169 -10.74 -5.52 -8.17
C HIS A 169 -10.86 -5.48 -9.71
N ASP A 170 -10.34 -4.44 -10.33
CA ASP A 170 -10.13 -4.35 -11.78
C ASP A 170 -8.80 -3.64 -12.05
N PRO A 171 -7.75 -4.33 -12.53
CA PRO A 171 -6.44 -3.71 -12.76
C PRO A 171 -6.46 -2.62 -13.85
N ARG A 172 -7.49 -2.56 -14.68
CA ARG A 172 -7.64 -1.52 -15.72
C ARG A 172 -7.87 -0.12 -15.17
N VAL A 173 -8.08 0.04 -13.86
CA VAL A 173 -8.15 1.36 -13.21
C VAL A 173 -6.89 2.19 -13.43
N CYS A 174 -5.75 1.56 -13.71
CA CYS A 174 -4.51 2.25 -14.08
C CYS A 174 -4.67 3.15 -15.31
N ASN A 175 -5.62 2.87 -16.19
CA ASN A 175 -5.93 3.70 -17.37
C ASN A 175 -6.44 5.10 -17.00
N ALA A 176 -6.91 5.31 -15.76
CA ALA A 176 -7.33 6.63 -15.28
C ALA A 176 -6.14 7.58 -15.04
N VAL A 177 -4.93 7.04 -14.89
CA VAL A 177 -3.70 7.78 -14.53
C VAL A 177 -2.49 7.36 -15.37
N PRO A 178 -2.53 7.57 -16.69
CA PRO A 178 -1.51 7.04 -17.61
C PRO A 178 -0.11 7.62 -17.40
N LEU A 179 0.02 8.71 -16.64
CA LEU A 179 1.31 9.37 -16.34
C LEU A 179 1.80 9.09 -14.91
N MET A 180 1.09 8.27 -14.13
CA MET A 180 1.49 7.83 -12.79
C MET A 180 1.78 6.33 -12.81
N GLY A 181 2.79 5.89 -12.06
CA GLY A 181 3.04 4.47 -11.85
C GLY A 181 1.87 3.83 -11.10
N PHE A 182 1.51 2.62 -11.49
CA PHE A 182 0.50 1.81 -10.82
C PHE A 182 0.92 0.36 -10.82
N ASP A 183 1.29 -0.15 -9.64
CA ASP A 183 1.73 -1.52 -9.45
C ASP A 183 0.63 -2.33 -8.76
N ASN A 184 0.03 -3.26 -9.49
CA ASN A 184 -0.92 -4.22 -8.94
C ASN A 184 -0.18 -5.53 -8.61
N VAL A 185 0.05 -5.78 -7.34
CA VAL A 185 0.76 -6.97 -6.84
C VAL A 185 -0.23 -8.11 -6.67
N MET A 186 0.02 -9.22 -7.36
CA MET A 186 -0.79 -10.44 -7.24
C MET A 186 -0.26 -11.32 -6.11
N PRO A 187 -1.05 -11.60 -5.05
CA PRO A 187 -0.60 -12.37 -3.88
C PRO A 187 -0.62 -13.88 -4.10
N SER A 188 -1.17 -14.37 -5.22
CA SER A 188 -1.46 -15.79 -5.48
C SER A 188 -0.27 -16.72 -5.19
N TYR A 189 0.93 -16.34 -5.65
CA TYR A 189 2.13 -17.13 -5.39
C TYR A 189 2.45 -17.25 -3.89
N GLN A 190 2.36 -16.14 -3.15
CA GLN A 190 2.66 -16.13 -1.72
C GLN A 190 1.60 -16.88 -0.91
N VAL A 191 0.33 -16.77 -1.31
CA VAL A 191 -0.78 -17.53 -0.70
C VAL A 191 -0.58 -19.02 -0.92
N LEU A 192 -0.32 -19.47 -2.14
CA LEU A 192 -0.06 -20.87 -2.45
C LEU A 192 1.18 -21.38 -1.70
N LYS A 193 2.25 -20.61 -1.66
CA LYS A 193 3.47 -20.97 -0.93
C LYS A 193 3.20 -21.16 0.57
N ALA A 194 2.45 -20.26 1.19
CA ALA A 194 2.06 -20.38 2.59
C ALA A 194 1.17 -21.61 2.81
N MET A 195 0.17 -21.80 1.96
CA MET A 195 -0.73 -22.96 2.02
C MET A 195 0.03 -24.29 1.99
N PHE A 196 0.98 -24.46 1.07
CA PHE A 196 1.80 -25.68 1.01
C PHE A 196 2.78 -25.82 2.18
N ALA A 197 3.20 -24.73 2.79
CA ALA A 197 4.01 -24.78 4.00
C ALA A 197 3.20 -25.19 5.23
N ASP A 198 1.97 -24.71 5.35
CA ASP A 198 1.08 -24.99 6.48
C ASP A 198 0.39 -26.36 6.36
N PHE A 199 0.20 -26.84 5.14
CA PHE A 199 -0.45 -28.13 4.83
C PHE A 199 0.46 -29.00 3.93
N PRO A 200 1.55 -29.56 4.48
CA PRO A 200 2.54 -30.30 3.69
C PRO A 200 1.99 -31.60 3.06
N ASP A 201 0.93 -32.16 3.63
CA ASP A 201 0.27 -33.38 3.15
C ASP A 201 -0.87 -33.09 2.15
N LEU A 202 -1.04 -31.85 1.73
CA LEU A 202 -2.10 -31.44 0.80
C LEU A 202 -1.87 -32.08 -0.58
N VAL A 203 -2.80 -32.92 -1.01
CA VAL A 203 -2.80 -33.52 -2.35
C VAL A 203 -3.54 -32.62 -3.31
N VAL A 204 -2.83 -32.10 -4.31
CA VAL A 204 -3.40 -31.22 -5.33
C VAL A 204 -3.69 -32.02 -6.59
N ASP A 205 -4.87 -32.63 -6.63
CA ASP A 205 -5.42 -33.31 -7.79
C ASP A 205 -6.92 -33.03 -7.91
N LYS A 206 -7.55 -33.50 -9.00
CA LYS A 206 -8.96 -33.25 -9.28
C LYS A 206 -9.95 -33.88 -8.26
N ASP A 207 -9.52 -34.86 -7.48
CA ASP A 207 -10.37 -35.62 -6.56
C ASP A 207 -10.24 -35.10 -5.11
N HIS A 208 -9.15 -34.40 -4.78
CA HIS A 208 -8.82 -33.96 -3.42
C HIS A 208 -8.75 -32.44 -3.27
N PHE A 209 -8.66 -31.68 -4.38
CA PHE A 209 -8.51 -30.23 -4.32
C PHE A 209 -9.43 -29.51 -5.31
N MET A 210 -10.13 -28.49 -4.81
CA MET A 210 -11.00 -27.65 -5.64
C MET A 210 -10.77 -26.17 -5.32
N VAL A 211 -10.65 -25.36 -6.34
CA VAL A 211 -10.67 -23.89 -6.23
C VAL A 211 -12.08 -23.41 -6.54
N VAL A 212 -12.64 -22.63 -5.63
CA VAL A 212 -14.00 -22.10 -5.75
C VAL A 212 -13.96 -20.59 -5.86
N SER A 213 -14.57 -20.03 -6.91
CA SER A 213 -14.79 -18.60 -7.03
C SER A 213 -16.01 -18.18 -6.20
N PRO A 214 -15.94 -17.13 -5.38
CA PRO A 214 -17.08 -16.67 -4.59
C PRO A 214 -18.20 -16.04 -5.43
N ASP A 215 -17.88 -15.53 -6.61
CA ASP A 215 -18.86 -14.92 -7.53
C ASP A 215 -18.41 -15.03 -9.00
N LEU A 216 -19.31 -14.58 -9.90
CA LEU A 216 -19.06 -14.62 -11.35
C LEU A 216 -18.05 -13.56 -11.84
N SER A 217 -17.73 -12.57 -11.03
CA SER A 217 -16.81 -11.49 -11.45
C SER A 217 -15.37 -12.00 -11.63
N LEU A 218 -15.01 -13.09 -10.96
CA LEU A 218 -13.69 -13.72 -11.05
C LEU A 218 -13.53 -14.69 -12.22
N ILE A 219 -14.60 -14.98 -12.97
CA ILE A 219 -14.54 -15.91 -14.13
C ILE A 219 -13.89 -15.24 -15.35
N HIS A 220 -13.77 -13.93 -15.37
CA HIS A 220 -13.25 -13.14 -16.48
C HIS A 220 -11.83 -12.60 -16.27
N ILE A 221 -11.12 -13.13 -15.29
CA ILE A 221 -9.71 -12.80 -15.05
C ILE A 221 -8.81 -13.79 -15.78
#